data_2b6de6728e3ca13002465d19dddc4d4c
#
_entry.id   2b6de6728e3ca13002465d19dddc4d4c
#
_cell.length_a   1.000
_cell.length_b   1.000
_cell.length_c   1.000
_cell.angle_alpha   90.00
_cell.angle_beta   90.00
_cell.angle_gamma   90.00
#
_symmetry.space_group_name_H-M   'P 1'
#
loop_
_entity.id
_entity.type
_entity.pdbx_description
1 polymer ?
#
loop_
_entity_poly.entity_id
_entity_poly.type
_entity_poly.pdbx_seq_one_letter_code
_entity_poly.pdbx_strand_id
1 'polypeptide(L)'
;MQGGGQRGFRAVDTDPSDVFDAHLAASQGVEPGVDLVVWPEDVVDVEGPVGGTDEGEALARVATATGATLVVGVIEGAGRDRFRNAAVAWGPDGRIVDRFEKVHRVPFGEYVPGRAVFDAVADLSAVPRDAIPGTGPGMLRTPAADVGVLVSYEVFFADRARGGVRAGGRLLLVPTNAASYSTSQVPTQQVATARLRAIETGRDLVQAAPTGYSAVIDHRGRLRDRSALGERAVLHTTVTLRDGRTLYVRAGDAPVVAAALAAVAGAWAPARRRPGRGRRATR
;
A
#
# COMPACT_ATOMS: atom_id res chain seq x y z
N MET A 1 8.37 -9.69 4.16
CA MET A 1 8.90 -10.91 3.56
C MET A 1 8.80 -10.83 2.05
N GLN A 2 9.70 -11.46 1.31
CA GLN A 2 9.80 -11.46 -0.15
C GLN A 2 10.11 -12.89 -0.62
N GLY A 3 9.24 -13.46 -1.45
CA GLY A 3 9.46 -14.81 -1.99
C GLY A 3 10.57 -14.87 -3.04
N GLY A 4 10.79 -13.76 -3.74
CA GLY A 4 11.77 -13.65 -4.81
C GLY A 4 11.35 -14.37 -6.10
N GLY A 5 12.31 -14.54 -7.00
CA GLY A 5 12.10 -15.17 -8.29
C GLY A 5 11.89 -14.17 -9.44
N GLN A 6 11.79 -14.69 -10.66
CA GLN A 6 11.43 -13.87 -11.81
C GLN A 6 9.92 -13.94 -11.99
N ARG A 7 9.26 -12.81 -11.81
CA ARG A 7 7.92 -12.64 -12.34
C ARG A 7 8.04 -12.00 -13.70
N GLY A 8 7.44 -12.60 -14.75
CA GLY A 8 7.46 -12.06 -16.10
C GLY A 8 6.97 -10.62 -16.18
N PHE A 9 7.17 -9.96 -17.32
CA PHE A 9 6.70 -8.58 -17.56
C PHE A 9 5.18 -8.42 -17.46
N ARG A 10 4.43 -9.54 -17.41
CA ARG A 10 2.99 -9.58 -17.20
C ARG A 10 2.69 -10.51 -16.02
N ALA A 11 1.79 -10.13 -15.15
CA ALA A 11 1.31 -10.99 -14.08
C ALA A 11 0.71 -12.31 -14.63
N VAL A 12 0.15 -12.25 -15.85
CA VAL A 12 -0.40 -13.40 -16.59
C VAL A 12 0.63 -14.42 -17.06
N ASP A 13 1.92 -14.09 -17.07
CA ASP A 13 3.00 -14.96 -17.55
C ASP A 13 3.59 -15.86 -16.44
N THR A 14 3.14 -15.70 -15.19
CA THR A 14 3.63 -16.49 -14.04
C THR A 14 2.47 -17.21 -13.38
N ASP A 15 2.64 -18.51 -13.14
CA ASP A 15 1.64 -19.26 -12.40
C ASP A 15 1.51 -18.69 -10.96
N PRO A 16 0.30 -18.33 -10.51
CA PRO A 16 0.10 -17.84 -9.16
C PRO A 16 0.60 -18.80 -8.08
N SER A 17 0.54 -20.11 -8.31
CA SER A 17 1.04 -21.14 -7.40
C SER A 17 2.54 -21.02 -7.16
N ASP A 18 3.35 -20.70 -8.18
CA ASP A 18 4.80 -20.52 -8.04
C ASP A 18 5.14 -19.37 -7.07
N VAL A 19 4.33 -18.30 -7.12
CA VAL A 19 4.50 -17.13 -6.23
C VAL A 19 4.12 -17.50 -4.80
N PHE A 20 3.01 -18.19 -4.63
CA PHE A 20 2.54 -18.67 -3.34
C PHE A 20 3.56 -19.63 -2.68
N ASP A 21 4.02 -20.64 -3.42
CA ASP A 21 5.00 -21.62 -2.95
C ASP A 21 6.34 -20.98 -2.58
N ALA A 22 6.79 -19.97 -3.35
CA ALA A 22 7.99 -19.20 -3.02
C ALA A 22 7.86 -18.48 -1.67
N HIS A 23 6.66 -17.97 -1.34
CA HIS A 23 6.40 -17.31 -0.07
C HIS A 23 6.23 -18.31 1.06
N LEU A 24 5.60 -19.47 0.83
CA LEU A 24 5.58 -20.56 1.80
C LEU A 24 7.00 -21.03 2.14
N ALA A 25 7.84 -21.22 1.13
CA ALA A 25 9.23 -21.61 1.35
C ALA A 25 10.03 -20.52 2.10
N ALA A 26 9.81 -19.25 1.79
CA ALA A 26 10.44 -18.12 2.51
C ALA A 26 9.99 -18.06 3.98
N SER A 27 8.75 -18.48 4.29
CA SER A 27 8.21 -18.48 5.65
C SER A 27 8.96 -19.42 6.61
N GLN A 28 9.65 -20.42 6.08
CA GLN A 28 10.50 -21.29 6.89
C GLN A 28 11.71 -20.55 7.51
N GLY A 29 12.05 -19.38 6.98
CA GLY A 29 13.08 -18.50 7.50
C GLY A 29 12.59 -17.50 8.56
N VAL A 30 11.32 -17.54 8.97
CA VAL A 30 10.80 -16.66 10.03
C VAL A 30 11.33 -17.14 11.38
N GLU A 31 12.01 -16.24 12.10
CA GLU A 31 12.56 -16.53 13.42
C GLU A 31 11.46 -16.65 14.48
N PRO A 32 11.64 -17.48 15.52
CA PRO A 32 10.70 -17.55 16.65
C PRO A 32 10.59 -16.21 17.38
N GLY A 33 9.38 -15.91 17.88
CA GLY A 33 9.13 -14.70 18.68
C GLY A 33 8.83 -13.45 17.87
N VAL A 34 8.58 -13.58 16.57
CA VAL A 34 8.05 -12.51 15.72
C VAL A 34 6.57 -12.30 16.01
N ASP A 35 6.15 -11.04 16.24
CA ASP A 35 4.74 -10.70 16.49
C ASP A 35 3.92 -10.60 15.21
N LEU A 36 4.56 -10.15 14.11
CA LEU A 36 3.89 -9.82 12.85
C LEU A 36 4.72 -10.24 11.64
N VAL A 37 4.13 -11.00 10.74
CA VAL A 37 4.68 -11.38 9.43
C VAL A 37 3.86 -10.69 8.35
N VAL A 38 4.53 -10.04 7.40
CA VAL A 38 3.87 -9.33 6.29
C VAL A 38 4.30 -9.93 4.96
N TRP A 39 3.33 -10.44 4.22
CA TRP A 39 3.48 -10.90 2.85
C TRP A 39 3.04 -9.80 1.87
N PRO A 40 3.51 -9.84 0.61
CA PRO A 40 3.15 -8.87 -0.42
C PRO A 40 1.68 -8.93 -0.87
N GLU A 41 1.33 -7.99 -1.74
CA GLU A 41 0.11 -7.99 -2.53
C GLU A 41 0.14 -9.11 -3.58
N ASP A 42 -1.04 -9.69 -3.88
CA ASP A 42 -1.25 -10.59 -5.02
C ASP A 42 -0.29 -11.81 -5.01
N VAL A 43 -0.12 -12.39 -3.84
CA VAL A 43 0.66 -13.64 -3.67
C VAL A 43 -0.24 -14.86 -3.48
N VAL A 44 -1.54 -14.64 -3.35
CA VAL A 44 -2.60 -15.65 -3.35
C VAL A 44 -3.66 -15.21 -4.33
N ASP A 45 -4.01 -16.06 -5.30
CA ASP A 45 -5.12 -15.85 -6.24
C ASP A 45 -6.05 -17.06 -6.18
N VAL A 46 -7.27 -16.86 -5.75
CA VAL A 46 -8.28 -17.92 -5.53
C VAL A 46 -9.62 -17.54 -6.14
N GLU A 47 -10.40 -18.53 -6.57
CA GLU A 47 -11.68 -18.30 -7.25
C GLU A 47 -12.82 -17.81 -6.32
N GLY A 48 -12.61 -17.81 -5.01
CA GLY A 48 -13.61 -17.39 -4.03
C GLY A 48 -12.98 -16.88 -2.74
N PRO A 49 -13.74 -16.81 -1.64
CA PRO A 49 -13.19 -16.39 -0.35
C PRO A 49 -12.06 -17.30 0.12
N VAL A 50 -10.89 -16.73 0.44
CA VAL A 50 -9.67 -17.47 0.79
C VAL A 50 -9.83 -18.37 2.02
N GLY A 51 -10.72 -18.04 2.95
CA GLY A 51 -10.90 -18.80 4.20
C GLY A 51 -11.41 -20.24 4.02
N GLY A 52 -11.81 -20.66 2.84
CA GLY A 52 -12.28 -22.02 2.55
C GLY A 52 -11.43 -22.73 1.51
N THR A 53 -10.22 -22.26 1.22
CA THR A 53 -9.32 -22.83 0.21
C THR A 53 -8.12 -23.50 0.83
N ASP A 54 -7.42 -24.35 0.07
CA ASP A 54 -6.17 -25.00 0.48
C ASP A 54 -5.08 -23.98 0.82
N GLU A 55 -5.04 -22.84 0.07
CA GLU A 55 -4.15 -21.72 0.33
C GLU A 55 -4.48 -21.07 1.69
N GLY A 56 -5.75 -20.84 1.98
CA GLY A 56 -6.22 -20.30 3.26
C GLY A 56 -5.82 -21.20 4.44
N GLU A 57 -5.93 -22.51 4.28
CA GLU A 57 -5.48 -23.47 5.27
C GLU A 57 -3.94 -23.47 5.42
N ALA A 58 -3.20 -23.35 4.32
CA ALA A 58 -1.75 -23.23 4.36
C ALA A 58 -1.30 -21.97 5.10
N LEU A 59 -1.96 -20.83 4.86
CA LEU A 59 -1.72 -19.56 5.59
C LEU A 59 -2.05 -19.70 7.08
N ALA A 60 -3.14 -20.36 7.43
CA ALA A 60 -3.49 -20.65 8.82
C ALA A 60 -2.38 -21.49 9.51
N ARG A 61 -1.83 -22.48 8.80
CA ARG A 61 -0.68 -23.27 9.31
C ARG A 61 0.57 -22.41 9.50
N VAL A 62 0.89 -21.48 8.56
CA VAL A 62 2.02 -20.55 8.71
C VAL A 62 1.83 -19.67 9.95
N ALA A 63 0.66 -19.07 10.13
CA ALA A 63 0.36 -18.22 11.28
C ALA A 63 0.50 -19.01 12.61
N THR A 64 -0.06 -20.21 12.66
CA THR A 64 0.04 -21.08 13.86
C THR A 64 1.47 -21.54 14.13
N ALA A 65 2.20 -21.96 13.10
CA ALA A 65 3.57 -22.45 13.24
C ALA A 65 4.54 -21.34 13.69
N THR A 66 4.35 -20.12 13.24
CA THR A 66 5.16 -18.96 13.66
C THR A 66 4.71 -18.37 14.98
N GLY A 67 3.47 -18.61 15.39
CA GLY A 67 2.84 -17.95 16.54
C GLY A 67 2.61 -16.46 16.34
N ALA A 68 2.68 -15.96 15.09
CA ALA A 68 2.62 -14.57 14.73
C ALA A 68 1.28 -14.21 14.06
N THR A 69 0.91 -12.95 14.10
CA THR A 69 -0.08 -12.41 13.16
C THR A 69 0.51 -12.42 11.75
N LEU A 70 -0.21 -12.99 10.78
CA LEU A 70 0.20 -13.02 9.37
C LEU A 70 -0.73 -12.14 8.53
N VAL A 71 -0.17 -11.14 7.83
CA VAL A 71 -0.92 -10.28 6.88
C VAL A 71 -0.48 -10.60 5.46
N VAL A 72 -1.44 -10.93 4.60
CA VAL A 72 -1.20 -11.41 3.22
C VAL A 72 -2.07 -10.64 2.24
N GLY A 73 -1.50 -10.28 1.07
CA GLY A 73 -2.25 -9.76 -0.06
C GLY A 73 -2.88 -10.88 -0.90
N VAL A 74 -4.20 -10.85 -1.02
CA VAL A 74 -5.01 -11.90 -1.63
C VAL A 74 -5.87 -11.33 -2.75
N ILE A 75 -5.91 -12.03 -3.87
CA ILE A 75 -6.88 -11.84 -4.95
C ILE A 75 -7.95 -12.92 -4.81
N GLU A 76 -9.21 -12.50 -4.74
CA GLU A 76 -10.37 -13.40 -4.65
C GLU A 76 -11.30 -13.17 -5.84
N GLY A 77 -11.57 -14.21 -6.62
CA GLY A 77 -12.55 -14.18 -7.68
C GLY A 77 -13.95 -13.81 -7.15
N ALA A 78 -14.68 -12.98 -7.89
CA ALA A 78 -16.02 -12.52 -7.56
C ALA A 78 -16.97 -12.65 -8.77
N GLY A 79 -17.10 -13.88 -9.26
CA GLY A 79 -17.76 -14.22 -10.52
C GLY A 79 -16.79 -14.22 -11.68
N ARG A 80 -17.30 -14.20 -12.93
CA ARG A 80 -16.47 -14.38 -14.13
C ARG A 80 -15.56 -13.17 -14.44
N ASP A 81 -16.07 -11.96 -14.21
CA ASP A 81 -15.49 -10.73 -14.75
C ASP A 81 -14.97 -9.79 -13.67
N ARG A 82 -14.97 -10.23 -12.42
CA ARG A 82 -14.58 -9.39 -11.27
C ARG A 82 -13.70 -10.13 -10.28
N PHE A 83 -12.94 -9.36 -9.48
CA PHE A 83 -12.17 -9.86 -8.37
C PHE A 83 -12.10 -8.83 -7.24
N ARG A 84 -11.72 -9.28 -6.04
CA ARG A 84 -11.35 -8.42 -4.90
C ARG A 84 -9.85 -8.52 -4.66
N ASN A 85 -9.21 -7.38 -4.42
CA ASN A 85 -7.83 -7.30 -3.97
C ASN A 85 -7.86 -6.89 -2.50
N ALA A 86 -7.36 -7.74 -1.62
CA ALA A 86 -7.47 -7.55 -0.18
C ALA A 86 -6.16 -7.83 0.55
N ALA A 87 -5.92 -7.11 1.65
CA ALA A 87 -5.01 -7.52 2.70
C ALA A 87 -5.82 -8.26 3.77
N VAL A 88 -5.49 -9.50 4.02
CA VAL A 88 -6.18 -10.37 4.99
C VAL A 88 -5.22 -10.70 6.12
N ALA A 89 -5.71 -10.65 7.36
CA ALA A 89 -4.94 -10.95 8.55
C ALA A 89 -5.39 -12.26 9.20
N TRP A 90 -4.43 -13.15 9.45
CA TRP A 90 -4.59 -14.34 10.29
C TRP A 90 -3.98 -14.09 11.66
N GLY A 91 -4.71 -14.48 12.71
CA GLY A 91 -4.18 -14.50 14.07
C GLY A 91 -3.23 -15.69 14.30
N PRO A 92 -2.49 -15.68 15.44
CA PRO A 92 -1.62 -16.81 15.83
C PRO A 92 -2.35 -18.14 16.02
N ASP A 93 -3.67 -18.10 16.16
CA ASP A 93 -4.55 -19.27 16.23
C ASP A 93 -4.96 -19.83 14.85
N GLY A 94 -4.44 -19.25 13.78
CA GLY A 94 -4.74 -19.63 12.39
C GLY A 94 -6.09 -19.13 11.87
N ARG A 95 -6.83 -18.32 12.62
CA ARG A 95 -8.11 -17.78 12.18
C ARG A 95 -7.93 -16.43 11.48
N ILE A 96 -8.75 -16.16 10.46
CA ILE A 96 -8.86 -14.83 9.89
C ILE A 96 -9.47 -13.90 10.95
N VAL A 97 -8.76 -12.83 11.30
CA VAL A 97 -9.15 -11.87 12.33
C VAL A 97 -9.67 -10.57 11.77
N ASP A 98 -9.17 -10.15 10.61
CA ASP A 98 -9.64 -8.93 9.93
C ASP A 98 -9.23 -8.93 8.45
N ARG A 99 -9.86 -8.07 7.65
CA ARG A 99 -9.54 -7.87 6.23
C ARG A 99 -9.79 -6.44 5.80
N PHE A 100 -9.01 -5.98 4.85
CA PHE A 100 -9.17 -4.69 4.17
C PHE A 100 -9.13 -4.88 2.67
N GLU A 101 -10.14 -4.42 1.95
CA GLU A 101 -10.20 -4.44 0.48
C GLU A 101 -9.65 -3.13 -0.09
N LYS A 102 -8.77 -3.23 -1.07
CA LYS A 102 -8.14 -2.11 -1.77
C LYS A 102 -9.18 -1.15 -2.35
N VAL A 103 -9.02 0.13 -2.07
CA VAL A 103 -9.95 1.18 -2.52
C VAL A 103 -9.49 1.82 -3.83
N HIS A 104 -8.19 2.22 -3.90
CA HIS A 104 -7.64 2.86 -5.08
C HIS A 104 -7.06 1.81 -6.03
N ARG A 105 -7.85 1.46 -7.03
CA ARG A 105 -7.47 0.49 -8.08
C ARG A 105 -6.58 1.14 -9.13
N VAL A 106 -5.71 0.35 -9.77
CA VAL A 106 -4.84 0.80 -10.87
C VAL A 106 -5.64 0.86 -12.17
N PRO A 107 -5.83 2.06 -12.78
CA PRO A 107 -6.46 2.15 -14.10
C PRO A 107 -5.65 1.38 -15.14
N PHE A 108 -6.33 0.62 -16.01
CA PHE A 108 -5.73 -0.24 -17.04
C PHE A 108 -4.78 -1.33 -16.54
N GLY A 109 -4.78 -1.57 -15.22
CA GLY A 109 -4.06 -2.69 -14.59
C GLY A 109 -5.02 -3.57 -13.79
N GLU A 110 -5.94 -2.96 -13.05
CA GLU A 110 -6.92 -3.68 -12.22
C GLU A 110 -8.36 -3.43 -12.66
N TYR A 111 -8.61 -2.43 -13.49
CA TYR A 111 -9.91 -2.17 -14.12
C TYR A 111 -9.75 -1.29 -15.34
N VAL A 112 -10.73 -1.33 -16.24
CA VAL A 112 -10.77 -0.44 -17.40
C VAL A 112 -11.84 0.65 -17.17
N PRO A 113 -11.43 1.93 -17.03
CA PRO A 113 -12.38 3.04 -16.93
C PRO A 113 -13.26 3.11 -18.18
N GLY A 114 -14.58 3.01 -18.03
CA GLY A 114 -15.49 3.03 -19.18
C GLY A 114 -15.33 1.81 -20.11
N ARG A 115 -15.08 0.62 -19.57
CA ARG A 115 -14.84 -0.62 -20.30
C ARG A 115 -15.73 -0.81 -21.52
N ALA A 116 -17.04 -0.56 -21.44
CA ALA A 116 -17.98 -0.71 -22.54
C ALA A 116 -17.61 0.13 -23.79
N VAL A 117 -16.92 1.25 -23.62
CA VAL A 117 -16.45 2.09 -24.74
C VAL A 117 -15.14 1.53 -25.31
N PHE A 118 -14.25 1.07 -24.44
CA PHE A 118 -12.93 0.57 -24.87
C PHE A 118 -13.01 -0.83 -25.49
N ASP A 119 -13.93 -1.69 -25.06
CA ASP A 119 -14.16 -3.03 -25.66
C ASP A 119 -14.41 -2.97 -27.17
N ALA A 120 -14.93 -1.85 -27.68
CA ALA A 120 -15.22 -1.68 -29.09
C ALA A 120 -14.00 -1.28 -29.95
N VAL A 121 -12.91 -0.80 -29.31
CA VAL A 121 -11.79 -0.13 -30.04
C VAL A 121 -10.39 -0.56 -29.60
N ALA A 122 -10.27 -1.37 -28.53
CA ALA A 122 -8.99 -1.76 -27.98
C ALA A 122 -8.99 -3.23 -27.53
N ASP A 123 -7.80 -3.87 -27.59
CA ASP A 123 -7.59 -5.19 -26.98
C ASP A 123 -7.43 -5.03 -25.46
N LEU A 124 -8.38 -5.54 -24.71
CA LEU A 124 -8.41 -5.52 -23.23
C LEU A 124 -7.99 -6.85 -22.60
N SER A 125 -7.42 -7.77 -23.37
CA SER A 125 -6.96 -9.09 -22.88
C SER A 125 -5.97 -9.02 -21.71
N ALA A 126 -5.23 -7.90 -21.60
CA ALA A 126 -4.33 -7.66 -20.48
C ALA A 126 -5.05 -7.35 -19.16
N VAL A 127 -6.34 -7.00 -19.18
CA VAL A 127 -7.16 -6.72 -18.00
C VAL A 127 -8.49 -7.46 -18.14
N PRO A 128 -8.48 -8.80 -18.05
CA PRO A 128 -9.66 -9.63 -18.34
C PRO A 128 -10.78 -9.45 -17.29
N ARG A 129 -10.45 -9.10 -16.07
CA ARG A 129 -11.39 -8.90 -14.95
C ARG A 129 -11.22 -7.50 -14.35
N ASP A 130 -12.29 -6.92 -13.82
CA ASP A 130 -12.25 -5.64 -13.10
C ASP A 130 -12.24 -5.86 -11.59
N ALA A 131 -11.31 -5.21 -10.89
CA ALA A 131 -11.31 -5.18 -9.44
C ALA A 131 -12.54 -4.46 -8.90
N ILE A 132 -13.16 -5.02 -7.87
CA ILE A 132 -14.20 -4.35 -7.09
C ILE A 132 -13.53 -3.41 -6.09
N PRO A 133 -13.88 -2.11 -6.06
CA PRO A 133 -13.28 -1.20 -5.08
C PRO A 133 -13.78 -1.54 -3.69
N GLY A 134 -12.85 -1.58 -2.74
CA GLY A 134 -13.16 -1.64 -1.31
C GLY A 134 -13.68 -0.31 -0.77
N THR A 135 -13.92 -0.27 0.52
CA THR A 135 -14.36 0.90 1.27
C THR A 135 -13.56 1.04 2.57
N GLY A 136 -13.70 2.20 3.23
CA GLY A 136 -13.12 2.37 4.56
C GLY A 136 -11.70 2.94 4.59
N PRO A 137 -11.15 3.08 5.79
CA PRO A 137 -9.95 3.92 6.04
C PRO A 137 -8.61 3.20 5.84
N GLY A 138 -8.56 1.97 5.33
CA GLY A 138 -7.30 1.23 5.21
C GLY A 138 -6.70 0.87 6.56
N MET A 139 -7.39 0.04 7.34
CA MET A 139 -6.91 -0.40 8.65
C MET A 139 -7.27 -1.87 8.89
N LEU A 140 -6.35 -2.59 9.55
CA LEU A 140 -6.58 -3.92 10.11
C LEU A 140 -6.38 -3.88 11.63
N ARG A 141 -7.31 -4.51 12.33
CA ARG A 141 -7.20 -4.80 13.78
C ARG A 141 -6.65 -6.19 13.95
N THR A 142 -5.48 -6.28 14.54
CA THR A 142 -4.80 -7.57 14.67
C THR A 142 -4.30 -7.79 16.10
N PRO A 143 -4.07 -9.05 16.51
CA PRO A 143 -3.48 -9.33 17.82
C PRO A 143 -2.12 -8.67 18.06
N ALA A 144 -1.31 -8.50 17.01
CA ALA A 144 -0.01 -7.84 17.11
C ALA A 144 -0.14 -6.32 17.31
N ALA A 145 -1.02 -5.66 16.54
CA ALA A 145 -1.28 -4.22 16.61
C ALA A 145 -2.43 -3.81 15.69
N ASP A 146 -3.00 -2.64 15.93
CA ASP A 146 -3.80 -1.92 14.93
C ASP A 146 -2.86 -1.33 13.87
N VAL A 147 -3.02 -1.70 12.61
CA VAL A 147 -2.13 -1.32 11.52
C VAL A 147 -2.88 -0.61 10.39
N GLY A 148 -2.33 0.51 9.93
CA GLY A 148 -2.81 1.15 8.70
C GLY A 148 -2.28 0.38 7.49
N VAL A 149 -3.13 0.16 6.48
CA VAL A 149 -2.78 -0.61 5.29
C VAL A 149 -2.95 0.23 4.03
N LEU A 150 -1.95 0.18 3.17
CA LEU A 150 -1.89 0.82 1.87
C LEU A 150 -1.54 -0.24 0.84
N VAL A 151 -2.53 -0.77 0.12
CA VAL A 151 -2.26 -1.82 -0.85
C VAL A 151 -1.66 -1.22 -2.11
N SER A 152 -0.34 -1.45 -2.31
CA SER A 152 0.42 -1.12 -3.51
C SER A 152 0.23 0.33 -3.98
N TYR A 153 -0.54 0.55 -5.05
CA TYR A 153 -0.82 1.86 -5.64
C TYR A 153 -1.34 2.88 -4.63
N GLU A 154 -2.01 2.43 -3.56
CA GLU A 154 -2.53 3.31 -2.51
C GLU A 154 -1.43 4.10 -1.77
N VAL A 155 -0.17 3.65 -1.80
CA VAL A 155 0.95 4.37 -1.20
C VAL A 155 1.13 5.77 -1.81
N PHE A 156 0.73 5.97 -3.07
CA PHE A 156 0.80 7.27 -3.74
C PHE A 156 -0.25 8.29 -3.24
N PHE A 157 -1.26 7.83 -2.50
CA PHE A 157 -2.37 8.66 -2.02
C PHE A 157 -2.22 8.97 -0.53
N ALA A 158 -1.91 10.22 -0.21
CA ALA A 158 -1.68 10.66 1.17
C ALA A 158 -2.92 10.53 2.08
N ASP A 159 -4.12 10.71 1.53
CA ASP A 159 -5.38 10.56 2.24
C ASP A 159 -5.59 9.12 2.74
N ARG A 160 -5.08 8.10 2.02
CA ARG A 160 -5.13 6.70 2.44
C ARG A 160 -4.31 6.48 3.71
N ALA A 161 -3.04 6.91 3.71
CA ALA A 161 -2.17 6.82 4.88
C ALA A 161 -2.75 7.58 6.09
N ARG A 162 -3.28 8.78 5.84
CA ARG A 162 -3.96 9.58 6.88
C ARG A 162 -5.22 8.90 7.39
N GLY A 163 -6.00 8.29 6.50
CA GLY A 163 -7.21 7.54 6.84
C GLY A 163 -6.91 6.40 7.81
N GLY A 164 -5.94 5.55 7.48
CA GLY A 164 -5.50 4.44 8.34
C GLY A 164 -5.04 4.89 9.73
N VAL A 165 -4.21 5.96 9.78
CA VAL A 165 -3.76 6.50 11.07
C VAL A 165 -4.89 7.19 11.85
N ARG A 166 -5.83 7.87 11.19
CA ARG A 166 -7.01 8.45 11.87
C ARG A 166 -7.93 7.39 12.45
N ALA A 167 -7.99 6.22 11.81
CA ALA A 167 -8.76 5.07 12.29
C ALA A 167 -8.09 4.31 13.44
N GLY A 168 -6.81 4.62 13.77
CA GLY A 168 -6.11 4.03 14.90
C GLY A 168 -4.80 3.31 14.54
N GLY A 169 -4.43 3.25 13.26
CA GLY A 169 -3.20 2.57 12.84
C GLY A 169 -1.95 3.12 13.52
N ARG A 170 -1.21 2.24 14.18
CA ARG A 170 0.01 2.54 14.97
C ARG A 170 1.29 2.25 14.19
N LEU A 171 1.19 1.49 13.12
CA LEU A 171 2.19 1.11 12.14
C LEU A 171 1.55 1.21 10.76
N LEU A 172 2.32 1.46 9.69
CA LEU A 172 1.82 1.36 8.32
C LEU A 172 2.38 0.09 7.66
N LEU A 173 1.53 -0.64 6.96
CA LEU A 173 1.88 -1.76 6.09
C LEU A 173 1.61 -1.39 4.64
N VAL A 174 2.54 -1.75 3.77
CA VAL A 174 2.42 -1.59 2.31
C VAL A 174 2.68 -2.93 1.65
N PRO A 175 1.70 -3.85 1.67
CA PRO A 175 1.76 -5.00 0.77
C PRO A 175 1.67 -4.49 -0.66
N THR A 176 2.68 -4.78 -1.49
CA THR A 176 2.77 -4.23 -2.84
C THR A 176 3.21 -5.28 -3.85
N ASN A 177 2.83 -5.09 -5.12
CA ASN A 177 3.30 -5.90 -6.24
C ASN A 177 3.69 -5.00 -7.41
N ALA A 178 4.98 -4.78 -7.58
CA ALA A 178 5.56 -4.04 -8.70
C ALA A 178 6.30 -4.96 -9.67
N ALA A 179 6.01 -6.26 -9.68
CA ALA A 179 6.72 -7.24 -10.49
C ALA A 179 6.68 -6.92 -12.01
N SER A 180 5.53 -6.48 -12.52
CA SER A 180 5.36 -6.05 -13.92
C SER A 180 6.14 -4.78 -14.29
N TYR A 181 6.71 -4.08 -13.30
CA TYR A 181 7.43 -2.82 -13.46
C TYR A 181 8.90 -2.92 -13.03
N SER A 182 9.46 -4.14 -12.94
CA SER A 182 10.82 -4.39 -12.42
C SER A 182 11.93 -3.66 -13.17
N THR A 183 11.74 -3.37 -14.47
CA THR A 183 12.68 -2.61 -15.32
C THR A 183 12.41 -1.12 -15.37
N SER A 184 11.41 -0.65 -14.61
CA SER A 184 11.03 0.77 -14.55
C SER A 184 11.43 1.41 -13.22
N GLN A 185 11.12 2.70 -13.05
CA GLN A 185 11.35 3.42 -11.80
C GLN A 185 10.27 3.16 -10.72
N VAL A 186 9.22 2.41 -11.03
CA VAL A 186 8.07 2.20 -10.12
C VAL A 186 8.49 1.62 -8.77
N PRO A 187 9.31 0.56 -8.67
CA PRO A 187 9.72 0.03 -7.37
C PRO A 187 10.46 1.08 -6.51
N THR A 188 11.30 1.90 -7.13
CA THR A 188 12.02 2.98 -6.44
C THR A 188 11.08 4.10 -6.00
N GLN A 189 10.12 4.47 -6.86
CA GLN A 189 9.10 5.49 -6.55
C GLN A 189 8.19 5.04 -5.40
N GLN A 190 7.83 3.76 -5.34
CA GLN A 190 7.06 3.21 -4.23
C GLN A 190 7.80 3.38 -2.90
N VAL A 191 9.07 2.99 -2.83
CA VAL A 191 9.89 3.16 -1.61
C VAL A 191 10.04 4.64 -1.25
N ALA A 192 10.29 5.52 -2.23
CA ALA A 192 10.40 6.96 -1.99
C ALA A 192 9.10 7.54 -1.43
N THR A 193 7.96 7.12 -1.98
CA THR A 193 6.64 7.56 -1.50
C THR A 193 6.32 6.96 -0.13
N ALA A 194 6.65 5.70 0.13
CA ALA A 194 6.50 5.07 1.43
C ALA A 194 7.28 5.85 2.52
N ARG A 195 8.49 6.33 2.21
CA ARG A 195 9.25 7.20 3.11
C ARG A 195 8.51 8.51 3.42
N LEU A 196 7.88 9.10 2.40
CA LEU A 196 7.05 10.30 2.59
C LEU A 196 5.84 10.00 3.48
N ARG A 197 5.13 8.88 3.24
CA ARG A 197 3.99 8.45 4.09
C ARG A 197 4.42 8.27 5.55
N ALA A 198 5.58 7.67 5.80
CA ALA A 198 6.11 7.49 7.15
C ALA A 198 6.33 8.84 7.86
N ILE A 199 6.93 9.83 7.18
CA ILE A 199 7.14 11.19 7.70
C ILE A 199 5.81 11.89 7.98
N GLU A 200 4.92 11.91 7.00
CA GLU A 200 3.62 12.61 7.08
C GLU A 200 2.76 12.10 8.23
N THR A 201 2.80 10.81 8.48
CA THR A 201 1.97 10.18 9.50
C THR A 201 2.67 10.02 10.85
N GLY A 202 3.99 10.14 10.89
CA GLY A 202 4.78 9.88 12.08
C GLY A 202 4.74 8.40 12.49
N ARG A 203 4.64 7.49 11.53
CA ARG A 203 4.58 6.04 11.73
C ARG A 203 5.80 5.37 11.12
N ASP A 204 6.28 4.31 11.77
CA ASP A 204 7.14 3.37 11.10
C ASP A 204 6.33 2.66 10.00
N LEU A 205 6.99 2.19 8.93
CA LEU A 205 6.34 1.61 7.79
C LEU A 205 7.09 0.36 7.32
N VAL A 206 6.35 -0.71 7.05
CA VAL A 206 6.86 -1.95 6.47
C VAL A 206 6.24 -2.13 5.08
N GLN A 207 7.08 -2.16 4.06
CA GLN A 207 6.71 -2.51 2.69
C GLN A 207 7.14 -3.95 2.40
N ALA A 208 6.24 -4.77 1.86
CA ALA A 208 6.52 -6.12 1.40
C ALA A 208 6.20 -6.24 -0.09
N ALA A 209 7.14 -6.75 -0.87
CA ALA A 209 7.02 -6.93 -2.32
C ALA A 209 7.42 -8.36 -2.71
N PRO A 210 6.78 -9.01 -3.74
CA PRO A 210 7.14 -10.37 -4.13
C PRO A 210 8.53 -10.43 -4.79
N THR A 211 8.86 -9.45 -5.64
CA THR A 211 10.12 -9.34 -6.38
C THR A 211 10.65 -7.91 -6.47
N GLY A 212 9.86 -6.93 -5.98
CA GLY A 212 10.25 -5.52 -5.89
C GLY A 212 11.18 -5.27 -4.71
N TYR A 213 11.11 -4.06 -4.13
CA TYR A 213 11.81 -3.77 -2.89
C TYR A 213 10.89 -3.98 -1.69
N SER A 214 11.20 -4.97 -0.85
CA SER A 214 10.72 -4.99 0.52
C SER A 214 11.56 -4.05 1.36
N ALA A 215 10.96 -3.27 2.26
CA ALA A 215 11.66 -2.21 2.97
C ALA A 215 11.08 -1.97 4.36
N VAL A 216 11.95 -1.59 5.28
CA VAL A 216 11.61 -1.11 6.63
C VAL A 216 12.01 0.36 6.74
N ILE A 217 11.07 1.20 7.08
CA ILE A 217 11.22 2.66 7.09
C ILE A 217 10.78 3.20 8.45
N ASP A 218 11.61 4.02 9.07
CA ASP A 218 11.25 4.66 10.35
C ASP A 218 10.31 5.88 10.12
N HIS A 219 9.67 6.33 11.19
CA HIS A 219 8.77 7.50 11.20
C HIS A 219 9.41 8.82 10.71
N ARG A 220 10.73 8.86 10.53
CA ARG A 220 11.48 9.99 9.96
C ARG A 220 11.80 9.77 8.48
N GLY A 221 11.26 8.70 7.87
CA GLY A 221 11.49 8.36 6.48
C GLY A 221 12.89 7.78 6.19
N ARG A 222 13.63 7.34 7.22
CA ARG A 222 14.93 6.71 7.03
C ARG A 222 14.72 5.25 6.67
N LEU A 223 15.34 4.82 5.60
CA LEU A 223 15.40 3.42 5.21
C LEU A 223 16.30 2.68 6.22
N ARG A 224 15.72 1.76 6.97
CA ARG A 224 16.40 0.96 7.99
C ARG A 224 16.95 -0.31 7.40
N ASP A 225 16.17 -0.94 6.52
CA ASP A 225 16.55 -2.15 5.82
C ASP A 225 15.80 -2.26 4.49
N ARG A 226 16.35 -3.02 3.53
CA ARG A 226 15.75 -3.23 2.21
C ARG A 226 16.31 -4.47 1.53
N SER A 227 15.44 -5.27 0.88
CA SER A 227 15.84 -6.34 -0.03
C SER A 227 16.40 -5.82 -1.36
N ALA A 228 17.05 -6.70 -2.14
CA ALA A 228 17.30 -6.47 -3.55
C ALA A 228 16.09 -6.89 -4.42
N LEU A 229 16.11 -6.47 -5.69
CA LEU A 229 15.09 -6.90 -6.67
C LEU A 229 15.25 -8.39 -6.98
N GLY A 230 14.14 -9.13 -7.00
CA GLY A 230 14.10 -10.55 -7.31
C GLY A 230 14.71 -11.48 -6.24
N GLU A 231 15.26 -10.93 -5.18
CA GLU A 231 15.84 -11.68 -4.08
C GLU A 231 14.76 -12.42 -3.27
N ARG A 232 15.06 -13.63 -2.77
CA ARG A 232 14.31 -14.21 -1.67
C ARG A 232 14.87 -13.67 -0.37
N ALA A 233 14.04 -12.98 0.42
CA ALA A 233 14.48 -12.31 1.64
C ALA A 233 13.42 -12.33 2.74
N VAL A 234 13.87 -12.57 3.98
CA VAL A 234 13.09 -12.34 5.20
C VAL A 234 13.80 -11.26 5.98
N LEU A 235 13.24 -10.05 6.02
CA LEU A 235 13.80 -8.94 6.77
C LEU A 235 13.25 -8.99 8.20
N HIS A 236 14.11 -9.32 9.17
CA HIS A 236 13.78 -9.31 10.59
C HIS A 236 14.08 -7.94 11.18
N THR A 237 13.11 -7.33 11.82
CA THR A 237 13.27 -5.98 12.36
C THR A 237 12.35 -5.72 13.54
N THR A 238 12.71 -4.75 14.35
CA THR A 238 11.83 -4.20 15.37
C THR A 238 11.32 -2.83 14.92
N VAL A 239 10.01 -2.65 14.91
CA VAL A 239 9.33 -1.39 14.60
C VAL A 239 8.73 -0.78 15.87
N THR A 240 8.58 0.53 15.89
CA THR A 240 7.96 1.23 17.01
C THR A 240 6.51 1.52 16.73
N LEU A 241 5.61 0.96 17.52
CA LEU A 241 4.19 1.31 17.49
C LEU A 241 4.00 2.70 18.07
N ARG A 242 3.37 3.60 17.32
CA ARG A 242 3.22 5.01 17.70
C ARG A 242 1.77 5.44 17.72
N ASP A 243 1.42 6.22 18.70
CA ASP A 243 0.11 6.85 18.85
C ASP A 243 0.16 8.34 18.48
N GLY A 244 -1.00 8.99 18.53
CA GLY A 244 -1.14 10.42 18.22
C GLY A 244 -1.27 10.71 16.74
N ARG A 245 -1.32 12.00 16.38
CA ARG A 245 -1.53 12.48 15.01
C ARG A 245 -0.63 13.67 14.75
N THR A 246 0.15 13.62 13.68
CA THR A 246 0.92 14.77 13.19
C THR A 246 0.00 15.92 12.76
N LEU A 247 0.56 17.09 12.55
CA LEU A 247 -0.20 18.22 11.98
C LEU A 247 -0.76 17.87 10.60
N TYR A 248 0.03 17.16 9.78
CA TYR A 248 -0.42 16.73 8.47
C TYR A 248 -1.58 15.70 8.54
N VAL A 249 -1.52 14.74 9.45
CA VAL A 249 -2.65 13.81 9.68
C VAL A 249 -3.92 14.58 10.07
N ARG A 250 -3.81 15.67 10.82
CA ARG A 250 -4.96 16.48 11.25
C ARG A 250 -5.53 17.34 10.12
N ALA A 251 -4.67 18.11 9.46
CA ALA A 251 -5.07 19.17 8.52
C ALA A 251 -4.98 18.76 7.03
N GLY A 252 -4.12 17.80 6.69
CA GLY A 252 -3.85 17.40 5.30
C GLY A 252 -3.27 18.53 4.49
N ASP A 253 -3.64 18.59 3.21
CA ASP A 253 -3.16 19.58 2.26
C ASP A 253 -3.88 20.94 2.39
N ALA A 254 -4.98 21.02 3.13
CA ALA A 254 -5.81 22.21 3.22
C ALA A 254 -5.04 23.49 3.59
N PRO A 255 -4.09 23.51 4.54
CA PRO A 255 -3.34 24.72 4.86
C PRO A 255 -2.46 25.21 3.70
N VAL A 256 -1.82 24.27 2.98
CA VAL A 256 -0.94 24.59 1.85
C VAL A 256 -1.76 25.12 0.67
N VAL A 257 -2.88 24.44 0.37
CA VAL A 257 -3.82 24.87 -0.68
C VAL A 257 -4.39 26.27 -0.35
N ALA A 258 -4.82 26.49 0.89
CA ALA A 258 -5.33 27.79 1.33
C ALA A 258 -4.26 28.89 1.20
N ALA A 259 -3.01 28.61 1.61
CA ALA A 259 -1.91 29.56 1.47
C ALA A 259 -1.59 29.89 0.00
N ALA A 260 -1.59 28.87 -0.86
CA ALA A 260 -1.38 29.06 -2.31
C ALA A 260 -2.49 29.90 -2.94
N LEU A 261 -3.75 29.61 -2.60
CA LEU A 261 -4.88 30.41 -3.09
C LEU A 261 -4.83 31.86 -2.59
N ALA A 262 -4.48 32.08 -1.32
CA ALA A 262 -4.31 33.43 -0.76
C ALA A 262 -3.16 34.19 -1.45
N ALA A 263 -2.05 33.52 -1.76
CA ALA A 263 -0.93 34.12 -2.49
C ALA A 263 -1.35 34.55 -3.91
N VAL A 264 -2.07 33.69 -4.63
CA VAL A 264 -2.61 33.97 -5.97
C VAL A 264 -3.58 35.16 -5.91
N ALA A 265 -4.55 35.13 -4.98
CA ALA A 265 -5.51 36.23 -4.80
C ALA A 265 -4.81 37.56 -4.45
N GLY A 266 -3.79 37.51 -3.59
CA GLY A 266 -2.98 38.69 -3.25
C GLY A 266 -2.19 39.28 -4.43
N ALA A 267 -1.67 38.39 -5.30
CA ALA A 267 -0.97 38.82 -6.52
C ALA A 267 -1.91 39.46 -7.56
N TRP A 268 -3.19 39.04 -7.57
CA TRP A 268 -4.23 39.58 -8.44
C TRP A 268 -4.92 40.84 -7.89
N ALA A 269 -4.73 41.17 -6.60
CA ALA A 269 -5.30 42.35 -6.00
C ALA A 269 -4.68 43.60 -6.68
N PRO A 270 -5.50 44.56 -7.17
CA PRO A 270 -4.97 45.77 -7.83
C PRO A 270 -4.05 46.51 -6.85
N ALA A 271 -2.83 46.81 -7.28
CA ALA A 271 -1.88 47.62 -6.51
C ALA A 271 -2.57 48.91 -6.08
N ARG A 272 -2.90 49.05 -4.80
CA ARG A 272 -3.48 50.30 -4.29
C ARG A 272 -2.51 51.40 -4.61
N ARG A 273 -2.84 52.28 -5.62
CA ARG A 273 -2.07 53.49 -5.94
C ARG A 273 -1.96 54.26 -4.63
N ARG A 274 -0.77 54.37 -4.08
CA ARG A 274 -0.48 55.32 -2.99
C ARG A 274 -0.81 56.71 -3.54
N PRO A 275 -1.71 57.48 -2.86
CA PRO A 275 -1.97 58.86 -3.28
C PRO A 275 -0.64 59.61 -3.24
N GLY A 276 -0.26 60.19 -4.41
CA GLY A 276 0.98 60.94 -4.57
C GLY A 276 1.03 62.06 -3.53
N ARG A 277 2.08 62.12 -2.73
CA ARG A 277 2.40 63.31 -1.91
C ARG A 277 2.57 64.48 -2.84
N GLY A 278 1.57 65.38 -2.88
CA GLY A 278 1.63 66.63 -3.61
C GLY A 278 2.91 67.37 -3.21
N ARG A 279 3.75 67.68 -4.21
CA ARG A 279 4.84 68.66 -4.08
C ARG A 279 4.21 70.01 -3.69
N ARG A 280 4.40 70.45 -2.47
CA ARG A 280 4.20 71.84 -2.10
C ARG A 280 5.24 72.66 -2.87
N ALA A 281 4.78 73.45 -3.83
CA ALA A 281 5.56 74.53 -4.43
C ALA A 281 5.74 75.63 -3.41
N THR A 282 6.94 75.89 -2.98
CA THR A 282 7.33 77.14 -2.27
C THR A 282 7.54 78.24 -3.26
N ARG A 283 6.79 79.30 -3.09
CA ARG A 283 7.14 80.62 -3.60
C ARG A 283 8.05 81.34 -2.61
#